data_9dabef8e302e03c3006844ae0d43f532
#
_entry.id   9dabef8e302e03c3006844ae0d43f532
#
_cell.length_a   1.000
_cell.length_b   1.000
_cell.length_c   1.000
_cell.angle_alpha   90.00
_cell.angle_beta   90.00
_cell.angle_gamma   90.00
#
_symmetry.space_group_name_H-M   'P 1'
#
loop_
_entity.id
_entity.type
_entity.pdbx_description
1 polymer ?
#
loop_
_entity_poly.entity_id
_entity_poly.type
_entity_poly.pdbx_seq_one_letter_code
_entity_poly.pdbx_strand_id
1 'polypeptide(L)'
;MKNIILLTVILIGLGKGLAQEKPNIVLLFVDDYGWADVGFRNSKFHTPNIDQLKKDGFNFNRAYIATPTCSPSRASLLTGKEPVRFQMVRHIIDGKEKAAKNNMPGGKFNLWPTDPVQMPSRNWLPLEEVTYAERLKEFGYYNMFIGKWHLGSEKYHPVHQGFDAQYGTGDHGHPGNYFAPFFKTGNPLPDSPEGTYLTDVLTEGAEKFITEYEKEQPFMLSLWYYNVHGPHIGRTDWVERYKKEGLTGKDAEYAAMVSAMDESVGKVRKALDKKGIAKNTVVILLSDQGGYFSNAPLSGGKTGGNTLGEGGARVPFIISYPGVTMPGISCDVPVQSIDVFPTLVEIASGKKSKNKNIQGKSLMPLLQGKEFKKRNLFFFRSYEDQYTAIMNGDWKMVKYHSGRHDLFNIKEDQSESKNLINIEVDQAKKMKKQLEKWEKEAVPEF
;
A
#
# COMPACT_ATOMS: atom_id res chain seq x y z
N MET A 1 -62.74 6.67 -53.04
CA MET A 1 -62.17 6.00 -51.87
C MET A 1 -60.66 5.94 -52.06
N LYS A 2 -59.91 6.77 -51.32
CA LYS A 2 -58.41 6.82 -51.41
C LYS A 2 -57.84 6.05 -50.26
N ASN A 3 -57.15 4.94 -50.50
CA ASN A 3 -56.43 4.16 -49.54
C ASN A 3 -55.11 4.85 -49.22
N ILE A 4 -54.95 5.31 -47.95
CA ILE A 4 -53.69 5.79 -47.44
C ILE A 4 -52.99 4.59 -46.75
N ILE A 5 -51.88 4.15 -47.37
CA ILE A 5 -50.97 3.15 -46.77
C ILE A 5 -50.05 3.90 -45.81
N LEU A 6 -50.19 3.66 -44.51
CA LEU A 6 -49.32 4.18 -43.47
C LEU A 6 -48.07 3.30 -43.38
N LEU A 7 -46.93 3.78 -43.84
CA LEU A 7 -45.65 3.08 -43.77
C LEU A 7 -45.06 3.34 -42.35
N THR A 8 -45.16 2.38 -41.48
CA THR A 8 -44.52 2.43 -40.14
C THR A 8 -43.07 2.07 -40.29
N VAL A 9 -42.17 3.05 -40.26
CA VAL A 9 -40.71 2.83 -40.19
C VAL A 9 -40.36 2.46 -38.78
N ILE A 10 -40.06 1.17 -38.51
CA ILE A 10 -39.48 0.70 -37.26
C ILE A 10 -37.98 1.03 -37.29
N LEU A 11 -37.57 2.10 -36.62
CA LEU A 11 -36.16 2.34 -36.30
C LEU A 11 -35.73 1.34 -35.23
N ILE A 12 -35.12 0.24 -35.67
CA ILE A 12 -34.36 -0.65 -34.76
C ILE A 12 -33.06 0.07 -34.43
N GLY A 13 -33.09 0.83 -33.34
CA GLY A 13 -31.91 1.39 -32.72
C GLY A 13 -31.04 0.25 -32.20
N LEU A 14 -30.03 -0.16 -32.97
CA LEU A 14 -28.91 -0.97 -32.52
C LEU A 14 -28.13 -0.15 -31.49
N GLY A 15 -28.64 -0.09 -30.25
CA GLY A 15 -27.86 0.30 -29.12
C GLY A 15 -26.77 -0.78 -28.88
N LYS A 16 -25.63 -0.62 -29.59
CA LYS A 16 -24.40 -1.22 -29.09
C LYS A 16 -24.23 -0.64 -27.68
N GLY A 17 -24.57 -1.42 -26.65
CA GLY A 17 -24.12 -1.13 -25.31
C GLY A 17 -22.61 -1.01 -25.39
N LEU A 18 -22.10 0.22 -25.37
CA LEU A 18 -20.67 0.47 -25.23
C LEU A 18 -20.27 -0.25 -23.95
N ALA A 19 -19.64 -1.41 -24.07
CA ALA A 19 -19.00 -2.04 -22.95
C ALA A 19 -18.07 -0.96 -22.36
N GLN A 20 -18.34 -0.54 -21.13
CA GLN A 20 -17.53 0.48 -20.48
C GLN A 20 -16.07 0.04 -20.57
N GLU A 21 -15.23 0.84 -21.24
CA GLU A 21 -13.81 0.54 -21.35
C GLU A 21 -13.22 0.33 -19.96
N LYS A 22 -12.48 -0.76 -19.78
CA LYS A 22 -11.79 -1.03 -18.52
C LYS A 22 -10.82 0.11 -18.22
N PRO A 23 -10.85 0.69 -17.03
CA PRO A 23 -9.97 1.81 -16.71
C PRO A 23 -8.52 1.36 -16.61
N ASN A 24 -7.58 2.25 -16.94
CA ASN A 24 -6.20 2.10 -16.49
C ASN A 24 -6.14 2.24 -14.97
N ILE A 25 -5.11 1.68 -14.37
CA ILE A 25 -4.91 1.73 -12.91
C ILE A 25 -3.48 2.18 -12.63
N VAL A 26 -3.33 3.15 -11.75
CA VAL A 26 -2.04 3.61 -11.21
C VAL A 26 -2.05 3.44 -9.71
N LEU A 27 -1.15 2.62 -9.19
CA LEU A 27 -0.93 2.41 -7.76
C LEU A 27 0.38 3.05 -7.32
N LEU A 28 0.27 4.13 -6.56
CA LEU A 28 1.36 4.88 -5.95
C LEU A 28 1.56 4.33 -4.53
N PHE A 29 2.58 3.50 -4.33
CA PHE A 29 2.84 2.84 -3.05
C PHE A 29 4.11 3.41 -2.42
N VAL A 30 3.95 4.05 -1.27
CA VAL A 30 4.99 4.83 -0.60
C VAL A 30 5.59 4.03 0.55
N ASP A 31 6.89 4.11 0.75
CA ASP A 31 7.63 3.40 1.79
C ASP A 31 7.74 4.27 3.05
N ASP A 32 7.34 3.76 4.21
CA ASP A 32 7.41 4.44 5.52
C ASP A 32 6.65 5.78 5.61
N TYR A 33 5.59 5.96 4.85
CA TYR A 33 4.84 7.20 4.79
C TYR A 33 3.73 7.24 5.83
N GLY A 34 3.91 8.06 6.86
CA GLY A 34 3.01 8.13 8.00
C GLY A 34 1.64 8.72 7.68
N TRP A 35 0.65 8.33 8.46
CA TRP A 35 -0.72 8.87 8.36
C TRP A 35 -0.75 10.40 8.46
N ALA A 36 0.13 10.98 9.28
CA ALA A 36 0.24 12.41 9.52
C ALA A 36 1.18 13.14 8.54
N ASP A 37 1.83 12.44 7.60
CA ASP A 37 2.83 13.05 6.71
C ASP A 37 2.23 13.70 5.46
N VAL A 38 0.93 13.93 5.45
CA VAL A 38 0.17 14.60 4.39
C VAL A 38 -0.24 16.01 4.81
N GLY A 39 -0.14 16.99 3.91
CA GLY A 39 -0.40 18.40 4.19
C GLY A 39 -1.81 18.67 4.74
N PHE A 40 -2.83 17.95 4.26
CA PHE A 40 -4.20 18.11 4.76
C PHE A 40 -4.43 17.59 6.20
N ARG A 41 -3.44 16.93 6.81
CA ARG A 41 -3.44 16.52 8.23
C ARG A 41 -2.38 17.26 9.06
N ASN A 42 -1.28 17.65 8.42
CA ASN A 42 -0.17 18.30 9.09
C ASN A 42 0.47 19.32 8.14
N SER A 43 0.19 20.60 8.40
CA SER A 43 0.66 21.73 7.57
C SER A 43 2.20 21.88 7.52
N LYS A 44 2.93 21.12 8.33
CA LYS A 44 4.40 21.03 8.23
C LYS A 44 4.85 20.48 6.87
N PHE A 45 4.05 19.64 6.22
CA PHE A 45 4.41 18.98 4.96
C PHE A 45 3.74 19.65 3.76
N HIS A 46 4.52 20.01 2.76
CA HIS A 46 4.04 20.55 1.50
C HIS A 46 3.67 19.40 0.56
N THR A 47 2.37 19.04 0.52
CA THR A 47 1.86 17.96 -0.33
C THR A 47 0.65 18.39 -1.18
N PRO A 48 0.76 19.49 -1.97
CA PRO A 48 -0.37 20.04 -2.71
C PRO A 48 -0.97 19.08 -3.73
N ASN A 49 -0.16 18.18 -4.32
CA ASN A 49 -0.63 17.22 -5.32
C ASN A 49 -1.41 16.05 -4.68
N ILE A 50 -0.98 15.58 -3.52
CA ILE A 50 -1.69 14.58 -2.72
C ILE A 50 -2.97 15.19 -2.14
N ASP A 51 -2.91 16.44 -1.66
CA ASP A 51 -4.08 17.17 -1.17
C ASP A 51 -5.12 17.36 -2.29
N GLN A 52 -4.66 17.60 -3.53
CA GLN A 52 -5.54 17.65 -4.69
C GLN A 52 -6.10 16.27 -5.04
N LEU A 53 -5.28 15.20 -4.99
CA LEU A 53 -5.75 13.82 -5.18
C LEU A 53 -6.85 13.45 -4.18
N LYS A 54 -6.72 13.88 -2.92
CA LYS A 54 -7.76 13.71 -1.88
C LYS A 54 -9.04 14.47 -2.23
N LYS A 55 -8.92 15.71 -2.75
CA LYS A 55 -10.09 16.52 -3.17
C LYS A 55 -10.82 15.89 -4.37
N ASP A 56 -10.08 15.27 -5.29
CA ASP A 56 -10.63 14.63 -6.49
C ASP A 56 -11.11 13.20 -6.23
N GLY A 57 -10.70 12.60 -5.11
CA GLY A 57 -10.92 11.20 -4.79
C GLY A 57 -11.70 10.96 -3.49
N PHE A 58 -11.61 9.72 -3.04
CA PHE A 58 -12.19 9.18 -1.83
C PHE A 58 -11.07 8.85 -0.83
N ASN A 59 -11.09 9.44 0.36
CA ASN A 59 -10.08 9.28 1.38
C ASN A 59 -10.55 8.32 2.48
N PHE A 60 -9.72 7.33 2.81
CA PHE A 60 -9.95 6.45 3.95
C PHE A 60 -9.20 6.97 5.18
N ASN A 61 -9.92 7.50 6.16
CA ASN A 61 -9.31 8.02 7.38
C ASN A 61 -8.72 6.91 8.26
N ARG A 62 -9.32 5.71 8.22
CA ARG A 62 -8.95 4.54 9.02
C ARG A 62 -8.51 3.38 8.12
N ALA A 63 -7.45 3.60 7.36
CA ALA A 63 -6.81 2.59 6.55
C ALA A 63 -5.58 2.03 7.24
N TYR A 64 -5.45 0.72 7.24
CA TYR A 64 -4.42 -0.01 7.96
C TYR A 64 -3.66 -0.96 7.05
N ILE A 65 -2.46 -1.31 7.45
CA ILE A 65 -1.69 -2.39 6.83
C ILE A 65 -1.79 -3.66 7.69
N ALA A 66 -1.77 -4.83 7.05
CA ALA A 66 -1.96 -6.10 7.74
C ALA A 66 -0.78 -6.45 8.67
N THR A 67 0.44 -6.08 8.26
CA THR A 67 1.66 -6.28 9.03
C THR A 67 2.56 -5.07 8.82
N PRO A 68 2.79 -4.22 9.81
CA PRO A 68 3.60 -3.00 9.68
C PRO A 68 5.09 -3.32 9.58
N THR A 69 5.50 -3.84 8.43
CA THR A 69 6.87 -4.22 8.06
C THR A 69 6.95 -4.34 6.54
N CYS A 70 7.96 -3.76 5.90
CA CYS A 70 8.08 -3.60 4.45
C CYS A 70 7.70 -4.86 3.63
N SER A 71 8.48 -5.95 3.67
CA SER A 71 8.24 -7.13 2.84
C SER A 71 6.89 -7.79 3.12
N PRO A 72 6.49 -8.05 4.39
CA PRO A 72 5.16 -8.59 4.69
C PRO A 72 4.02 -7.69 4.19
N SER A 73 4.14 -6.36 4.36
CA SER A 73 3.13 -5.42 3.89
C SER A 73 2.98 -5.45 2.37
N ARG A 74 4.10 -5.43 1.65
CA ARG A 74 4.15 -5.52 0.18
C ARG A 74 3.55 -6.83 -0.34
N ALA A 75 3.91 -7.95 0.30
CA ALA A 75 3.33 -9.25 -0.01
C ALA A 75 1.81 -9.31 0.24
N SER A 76 1.35 -8.71 1.35
CA SER A 76 -0.08 -8.64 1.68
C SER A 76 -0.88 -7.84 0.66
N LEU A 77 -0.35 -6.72 0.20
CA LEU A 77 -0.95 -5.89 -0.84
C LEU A 77 -1.08 -6.65 -2.17
N LEU A 78 -0.01 -7.35 -2.58
CA LEU A 78 0.01 -8.13 -3.82
C LEU A 78 -0.97 -9.29 -3.83
N THR A 79 -1.11 -10.00 -2.70
CA THR A 79 -1.85 -11.27 -2.63
C THR A 79 -3.27 -11.15 -2.07
N GLY A 80 -3.60 -10.04 -1.41
CA GLY A 80 -4.86 -9.89 -0.68
C GLY A 80 -4.96 -10.80 0.55
N LYS A 81 -3.82 -11.33 1.03
CA LYS A 81 -3.73 -12.27 2.15
C LYS A 81 -2.98 -11.68 3.33
N GLU A 82 -3.29 -12.19 4.52
CA GLU A 82 -2.51 -11.93 5.73
C GLU A 82 -1.15 -12.65 5.61
N PRO A 83 0.00 -11.94 5.67
CA PRO A 83 1.30 -12.51 5.30
C PRO A 83 1.79 -13.59 6.27
N VAL A 84 1.29 -13.63 7.49
CA VAL A 84 1.57 -14.71 8.45
C VAL A 84 1.13 -16.08 7.92
N ARG A 85 0.09 -16.17 7.08
CA ARG A 85 -0.43 -17.42 6.51
C ARG A 85 0.52 -18.12 5.54
N PHE A 86 1.46 -17.35 4.96
CA PHE A 86 2.53 -17.91 4.13
C PHE A 86 3.93 -17.62 4.71
N GLN A 87 3.99 -17.37 6.02
CA GLN A 87 5.23 -17.24 6.79
C GLN A 87 6.15 -16.10 6.35
N MET A 88 5.61 -14.98 5.84
CA MET A 88 6.40 -13.78 5.63
C MET A 88 6.09 -12.80 6.77
N VAL A 89 6.91 -12.86 7.83
CA VAL A 89 6.63 -12.16 9.09
C VAL A 89 7.68 -11.12 9.48
N ARG A 90 8.79 -11.08 8.72
CA ARG A 90 9.89 -10.14 8.85
C ARG A 90 10.27 -9.58 7.49
N HIS A 91 10.95 -8.42 7.46
CA HIS A 91 11.54 -7.90 6.24
C HIS A 91 12.63 -8.85 5.71
N ILE A 92 12.77 -8.91 4.40
CA ILE A 92 13.81 -9.66 3.74
C ILE A 92 15.13 -8.88 3.87
N ILE A 93 16.22 -9.58 4.18
CA ILE A 93 17.55 -8.97 4.24
C ILE A 93 18.16 -9.03 2.84
N ASP A 94 18.23 -7.89 2.15
CA ASP A 94 18.92 -7.67 0.87
C ASP A 94 18.64 -8.72 -0.22
N GLY A 95 17.50 -9.38 -0.22
CA GLY A 95 17.14 -10.39 -1.20
C GLY A 95 18.11 -11.58 -1.31
N LYS A 96 19.15 -11.65 -0.51
CA LYS A 96 20.20 -12.65 -0.59
C LYS A 96 19.82 -13.91 0.17
N GLU A 97 19.60 -14.99 -0.54
CA GLU A 97 19.40 -16.33 0.02
C GLU A 97 20.57 -16.80 0.92
N LYS A 98 21.72 -16.14 0.84
CA LYS A 98 22.96 -16.49 1.53
C LYS A 98 23.37 -15.56 2.68
N ALA A 99 22.70 -14.42 2.84
CA ALA A 99 23.26 -13.33 3.65
C ALA A 99 23.02 -13.45 5.14
N ALA A 100 22.08 -14.28 5.61
CA ALA A 100 21.76 -14.31 7.01
C ALA A 100 22.64 -15.31 7.76
N LYS A 101 23.33 -14.86 8.79
CA LYS A 101 23.93 -15.72 9.82
C LYS A 101 22.94 -16.73 10.41
N ASN A 102 21.67 -16.53 10.19
CA ASN A 102 20.53 -17.26 10.74
C ASN A 102 19.71 -17.97 9.66
N ASN A 103 20.26 -18.15 8.45
CA ASN A 103 19.55 -18.82 7.35
C ASN A 103 19.30 -20.28 7.72
N MET A 104 18.04 -20.69 7.64
CA MET A 104 17.70 -22.10 7.78
C MET A 104 18.20 -22.90 6.58
N PRO A 105 18.40 -24.24 6.72
CA PRO A 105 18.82 -25.08 5.61
C PRO A 105 17.99 -24.85 4.35
N GLY A 106 18.66 -24.68 3.21
CA GLY A 106 18.01 -24.41 1.93
C GLY A 106 17.71 -22.94 1.60
N GLY A 107 18.06 -21.98 2.48
CA GLY A 107 17.93 -20.54 2.21
C GLY A 107 16.48 -20.00 2.14
N LYS A 108 15.48 -20.87 2.31
CA LYS A 108 14.06 -20.53 2.17
C LYS A 108 13.55 -19.62 3.27
N PHE A 109 14.05 -19.80 4.48
CA PHE A 109 13.65 -19.07 5.65
C PHE A 109 14.84 -18.43 6.36
N ASN A 110 14.61 -17.29 6.99
CA ASN A 110 15.47 -16.69 8.00
C ASN A 110 14.86 -16.88 9.39
N LEU A 111 15.69 -17.19 10.36
CA LEU A 111 15.35 -17.20 11.77
C LEU A 111 16.05 -16.02 12.46
N TRP A 112 15.33 -15.32 13.31
CA TRP A 112 15.83 -14.17 14.07
C TRP A 112 15.90 -14.54 15.55
N PRO A 113 17.09 -14.95 16.07
CA PRO A 113 17.21 -15.47 17.43
C PRO A 113 16.84 -14.48 18.53
N THR A 114 16.84 -13.19 18.21
CA THR A 114 16.49 -12.11 19.13
C THR A 114 14.97 -11.84 19.20
N ASP A 115 14.19 -12.46 18.32
CA ASP A 115 12.75 -12.27 18.37
C ASP A 115 12.14 -13.07 19.53
N PRO A 116 11.14 -12.52 20.22
CA PRO A 116 10.43 -13.21 21.31
C PRO A 116 9.82 -14.55 20.86
N VAL A 117 9.30 -14.59 19.63
CA VAL A 117 8.88 -15.80 18.95
C VAL A 117 9.80 -16.04 17.78
N GLN A 118 10.62 -17.07 17.85
CA GLN A 118 11.58 -17.43 16.81
C GLN A 118 10.88 -18.07 15.61
N MET A 119 9.97 -17.29 14.98
CA MET A 119 9.22 -17.73 13.81
C MET A 119 10.08 -17.59 12.55
N PRO A 120 10.30 -18.67 11.80
CA PRO A 120 10.98 -18.60 10.52
C PRO A 120 10.23 -17.72 9.53
N SER A 121 10.91 -16.70 8.96
CA SER A 121 10.34 -15.81 7.96
C SER A 121 10.86 -16.14 6.57
N ARG A 122 9.98 -16.20 5.58
CA ARG A 122 10.37 -16.42 4.18
C ARG A 122 11.23 -15.29 3.63
N ASN A 123 12.19 -15.67 2.77
CA ASN A 123 13.11 -14.76 2.09
C ASN A 123 12.61 -14.26 0.73
N TRP A 124 11.44 -14.70 0.29
CA TRP A 124 10.80 -14.28 -0.96
C TRP A 124 9.30 -14.51 -0.92
N LEU A 125 8.57 -13.77 -1.76
CA LEU A 125 7.18 -14.08 -2.04
C LEU A 125 7.12 -15.39 -2.85
N PRO A 126 6.44 -16.43 -2.34
CA PRO A 126 6.32 -17.70 -3.07
C PRO A 126 5.65 -17.49 -4.44
N LEU A 127 6.18 -18.14 -5.48
CA LEU A 127 5.60 -18.06 -6.83
C LEU A 127 4.21 -18.73 -6.92
N GLU A 128 3.86 -19.53 -5.93
CA GLU A 128 2.53 -20.16 -5.82
C GLU A 128 1.46 -19.20 -5.27
N GLU A 129 1.89 -18.07 -4.70
CA GLU A 129 0.98 -17.03 -4.20
C GLU A 129 0.54 -16.13 -5.36
N VAL A 130 -0.73 -16.23 -5.71
CA VAL A 130 -1.30 -15.45 -6.82
C VAL A 130 -1.35 -13.97 -6.48
N THR A 131 -0.69 -13.15 -7.28
CA THR A 131 -0.66 -11.69 -7.15
C THR A 131 -1.83 -11.02 -7.87
N TYR A 132 -2.09 -9.74 -7.53
CA TYR A 132 -3.07 -8.97 -8.29
C TYR A 132 -2.64 -8.78 -9.76
N ALA A 133 -1.33 -8.74 -10.05
CA ALA A 133 -0.83 -8.59 -11.41
C ALA A 133 -1.19 -9.82 -12.27
N GLU A 134 -0.99 -11.03 -11.74
CA GLU A 134 -1.42 -12.27 -12.41
C GLU A 134 -2.93 -12.27 -12.67
N ARG A 135 -3.73 -11.85 -11.68
CA ARG A 135 -5.20 -11.78 -11.86
C ARG A 135 -5.61 -10.71 -12.86
N LEU A 136 -4.98 -9.54 -12.86
CA LEU A 136 -5.28 -8.49 -13.83
C LEU A 136 -4.90 -8.91 -15.26
N LYS A 137 -3.83 -9.69 -15.41
CA LYS A 137 -3.43 -10.26 -16.70
C LYS A 137 -4.52 -11.16 -17.31
N GLU A 138 -5.23 -11.94 -16.49
CA GLU A 138 -6.38 -12.74 -16.93
C GLU A 138 -7.52 -11.86 -17.47
N PHE A 139 -7.59 -10.59 -17.05
CA PHE A 139 -8.57 -9.62 -17.54
C PHE A 139 -8.02 -8.73 -18.67
N GLY A 140 -6.84 -9.05 -19.22
CA GLY A 140 -6.26 -8.37 -20.36
C GLY A 140 -5.48 -7.11 -20.04
N TYR A 141 -5.07 -6.90 -18.78
CA TYR A 141 -4.21 -5.78 -18.41
C TYR A 141 -2.75 -6.03 -18.77
N TYR A 142 -2.07 -4.98 -19.17
CA TYR A 142 -0.61 -4.93 -19.21
C TYR A 142 -0.10 -4.38 -17.88
N ASN A 143 0.75 -5.12 -17.18
CA ASN A 143 1.21 -4.79 -15.83
C ASN A 143 2.65 -4.28 -15.87
N MET A 144 2.85 -3.00 -15.51
CA MET A 144 4.18 -2.37 -15.35
C MET A 144 4.51 -2.18 -13.88
N PHE A 145 5.71 -2.58 -13.49
CA PHE A 145 6.25 -2.36 -12.15
C PHE A 145 7.42 -1.38 -12.18
N ILE A 146 7.44 -0.38 -11.28
CA ILE A 146 8.53 0.59 -11.15
C ILE A 146 8.92 0.74 -9.69
N GLY A 147 10.21 0.57 -9.37
CA GLY A 147 10.80 0.90 -8.08
C GLY A 147 11.02 -0.28 -7.13
N LYS A 148 10.78 -0.08 -5.83
CA LYS A 148 11.14 -1.00 -4.75
C LYS A 148 10.27 -2.25 -4.73
N TRP A 149 10.88 -3.42 -4.99
CA TRP A 149 10.22 -4.72 -4.85
C TRP A 149 10.31 -5.27 -3.43
N HIS A 150 11.51 -5.61 -3.00
CA HIS A 150 11.83 -6.13 -1.67
C HIS A 150 11.07 -7.43 -1.29
N LEU A 151 10.81 -8.30 -2.28
CA LEU A 151 10.09 -9.56 -2.11
C LEU A 151 10.84 -10.77 -2.68
N GLY A 152 12.17 -10.70 -2.71
CA GLY A 152 13.06 -11.77 -3.14
C GLY A 152 14.05 -11.30 -4.20
N SER A 153 15.01 -12.18 -4.52
CA SER A 153 16.05 -11.96 -5.54
C SER A 153 15.48 -12.09 -6.96
N GLU A 154 16.34 -11.92 -7.97
CA GLU A 154 15.99 -11.83 -9.39
C GLU A 154 14.93 -12.84 -9.86
N LYS A 155 15.04 -14.11 -9.48
CA LYS A 155 14.07 -15.15 -9.85
C LYS A 155 12.66 -14.98 -9.25
N TYR A 156 12.50 -14.06 -8.33
CA TYR A 156 11.22 -13.69 -7.70
C TYR A 156 10.79 -12.26 -8.03
N HIS A 157 11.49 -11.58 -8.94
CA HIS A 157 11.19 -10.22 -9.34
C HIS A 157 9.80 -10.10 -10.00
N PRO A 158 9.25 -8.90 -10.15
CA PRO A 158 7.90 -8.67 -10.65
C PRO A 158 7.56 -9.41 -11.94
N VAL A 159 8.50 -9.52 -12.88
CA VAL A 159 8.29 -10.24 -14.15
C VAL A 159 8.02 -11.73 -13.98
N HIS A 160 8.35 -12.32 -12.83
CA HIS A 160 8.01 -13.69 -12.45
C HIS A 160 6.75 -13.80 -11.59
N GLN A 161 6.12 -12.65 -11.28
CA GLN A 161 4.96 -12.50 -10.41
C GLN A 161 3.79 -11.77 -11.11
N GLY A 162 3.67 -11.96 -12.44
CA GLY A 162 2.56 -11.47 -13.25
C GLY A 162 2.75 -10.09 -13.88
N PHE A 163 3.85 -9.41 -13.65
CA PHE A 163 4.14 -8.15 -14.36
C PHE A 163 4.78 -8.43 -15.72
N ASP A 164 4.41 -7.61 -16.72
CA ASP A 164 4.93 -7.75 -18.10
C ASP A 164 6.26 -7.02 -18.29
N ALA A 165 6.51 -6.00 -17.49
CA ALA A 165 7.77 -5.25 -17.48
C ALA A 165 8.08 -4.67 -16.08
N GLN A 166 9.36 -4.37 -15.85
CA GLN A 166 9.83 -3.71 -14.63
C GLN A 166 10.91 -2.67 -14.93
N TYR A 167 11.03 -1.65 -14.06
CA TYR A 167 12.04 -0.61 -14.14
C TYR A 167 12.48 -0.19 -12.75
N GLY A 168 13.79 0.01 -12.54
CA GLY A 168 14.34 0.44 -11.25
C GLY A 168 14.12 -0.56 -10.11
N THR A 169 13.98 -1.85 -10.43
CA THR A 169 13.70 -2.94 -9.49
C THR A 169 14.93 -3.79 -9.28
N GLY A 170 15.38 -3.90 -8.04
CA GLY A 170 16.49 -4.75 -7.62
C GLY A 170 16.19 -5.49 -6.33
N ASP A 171 17.21 -6.18 -5.81
CA ASP A 171 17.11 -6.98 -4.58
C ASP A 171 17.07 -6.11 -3.31
N HIS A 172 17.32 -4.80 -3.44
CA HIS A 172 17.51 -3.89 -2.31
C HIS A 172 16.21 -3.52 -1.61
N GLY A 173 16.24 -3.52 -0.28
CA GLY A 173 15.17 -3.02 0.57
C GLY A 173 15.16 -1.48 0.73
N HIS A 174 16.30 -0.83 0.43
CA HIS A 174 16.45 0.62 0.45
C HIS A 174 17.68 1.05 -0.39
N PRO A 175 17.75 2.29 -0.85
CA PRO A 175 18.95 2.80 -1.51
C PRO A 175 20.07 3.05 -0.49
N GLY A 176 21.30 3.06 -0.95
CA GLY A 176 22.44 3.52 -0.15
C GLY A 176 22.52 5.04 -0.08
N ASN A 177 21.99 5.71 -1.11
CA ASN A 177 21.89 7.17 -1.25
C ASN A 177 20.67 7.50 -2.14
N TYR A 178 20.05 8.65 -1.92
CA TYR A 178 18.97 9.17 -2.78
C TYR A 178 19.48 10.02 -3.95
N PHE A 179 20.76 10.39 -3.93
CA PHE A 179 21.44 10.95 -5.10
C PHE A 179 22.32 9.89 -5.78
N ALA A 180 22.46 9.98 -7.08
CA ALA A 180 23.31 9.06 -7.84
C ALA A 180 24.80 9.12 -7.37
N PRO A 181 25.46 7.94 -7.21
CA PRO A 181 24.96 6.59 -7.42
C PRO A 181 24.05 6.10 -6.27
N PHE A 182 22.89 5.53 -6.61
CA PHE A 182 21.82 5.19 -5.65
C PHE A 182 22.14 3.94 -4.82
N PHE A 183 22.77 2.96 -5.45
CA PHE A 183 23.06 1.67 -4.85
C PHE A 183 24.54 1.35 -4.96
N LYS A 184 25.11 0.79 -3.91
CA LYS A 184 26.53 0.43 -3.88
C LYS A 184 26.88 -0.74 -4.81
N THR A 185 25.93 -1.66 -4.99
CA THR A 185 26.08 -2.84 -5.86
C THR A 185 24.72 -3.16 -6.48
N GLY A 186 24.69 -3.75 -7.67
CA GLY A 186 23.46 -4.20 -8.31
C GLY A 186 22.46 -3.06 -8.56
N ASN A 187 22.94 -1.92 -9.05
CA ASN A 187 22.08 -0.80 -9.40
C ASN A 187 21.10 -1.22 -10.51
N PRO A 188 19.76 -1.22 -10.23
CA PRO A 188 18.76 -1.64 -11.21
C PRO A 188 18.35 -0.51 -12.18
N LEU A 189 18.94 0.67 -12.02
CA LEU A 189 18.65 1.86 -12.82
C LEU A 189 19.80 2.11 -13.79
N PRO A 190 19.54 2.76 -14.93
CA PRO A 190 20.61 3.21 -15.81
C PRO A 190 21.52 4.20 -15.09
N ASP A 191 22.75 4.34 -15.59
CA ASP A 191 23.67 5.34 -15.08
C ASP A 191 23.04 6.73 -15.17
N SER A 192 23.03 7.40 -14.05
CA SER A 192 22.44 8.73 -13.92
C SER A 192 23.54 9.73 -13.58
N PRO A 193 23.48 10.95 -14.13
CA PRO A 193 24.43 12.01 -13.77
C PRO A 193 24.49 12.23 -12.26
N GLU A 194 25.66 12.62 -11.78
CA GLU A 194 25.82 13.03 -10.37
C GLU A 194 24.82 14.13 -10.01
N GLY A 195 24.24 14.05 -8.81
CA GLY A 195 23.21 14.96 -8.36
C GLY A 195 21.77 14.64 -8.80
N THR A 196 21.57 13.62 -9.66
CA THR A 196 20.23 13.13 -10.01
C THR A 196 19.58 12.48 -8.79
N TYR A 197 18.31 12.81 -8.54
CA TYR A 197 17.56 12.32 -7.38
C TYR A 197 16.74 11.07 -7.73
N LEU A 198 16.80 10.03 -6.92
CA LEU A 198 16.20 8.71 -7.19
C LEU A 198 14.70 8.79 -7.52
N THR A 199 13.96 9.58 -6.75
CA THR A 199 12.51 9.75 -6.97
C THR A 199 12.21 10.35 -8.33
N ASP A 200 13.04 11.29 -8.80
CA ASP A 200 12.86 11.91 -10.11
C ASP A 200 13.09 10.88 -11.22
N VAL A 201 14.10 10.01 -11.12
CA VAL A 201 14.37 8.94 -12.09
C VAL A 201 13.21 7.94 -12.18
N LEU A 202 12.66 7.52 -11.05
CA LEU A 202 11.49 6.62 -11.03
C LEU A 202 10.25 7.30 -11.61
N THR A 203 10.09 8.60 -11.33
CA THR A 203 9.00 9.41 -11.86
C THR A 203 9.09 9.55 -13.38
N GLU A 204 10.27 9.86 -13.91
CA GLU A 204 10.53 9.93 -15.36
C GLU A 204 10.24 8.59 -16.04
N GLY A 205 10.61 7.46 -15.41
CA GLY A 205 10.24 6.13 -15.88
C GLY A 205 8.73 5.92 -15.97
N ALA A 206 7.97 6.41 -14.99
CA ALA A 206 6.51 6.34 -14.97
C ALA A 206 5.87 7.27 -16.02
N GLU A 207 6.37 8.52 -16.12
CA GLU A 207 5.91 9.47 -17.16
C GLU A 207 6.16 8.93 -18.56
N LYS A 208 7.37 8.40 -18.83
CA LYS A 208 7.73 7.77 -20.09
C LYS A 208 6.81 6.61 -20.41
N PHE A 209 6.61 5.68 -19.46
CA PHE A 209 5.68 4.57 -19.65
C PHE A 209 4.27 5.06 -20.03
N ILE A 210 3.71 6.02 -19.30
CA ILE A 210 2.36 6.54 -19.58
C ILE A 210 2.30 7.19 -20.96
N THR A 211 3.27 8.03 -21.30
CA THR A 211 3.24 8.81 -22.56
C THR A 211 3.50 7.96 -23.80
N GLU A 212 4.35 6.94 -23.71
CA GLU A 212 4.74 6.06 -24.81
C GLU A 212 3.88 4.78 -24.91
N TYR A 213 2.92 4.58 -23.99
CA TYR A 213 2.07 3.40 -24.02
C TYR A 213 1.04 3.48 -25.18
N GLU A 214 1.23 2.65 -26.21
CA GLU A 214 0.43 2.64 -27.44
C GLU A 214 -0.45 1.37 -27.59
N LYS A 215 -0.49 0.48 -26.57
CA LYS A 215 -1.29 -0.74 -26.64
C LYS A 215 -2.76 -0.42 -26.38
N GLU A 216 -3.67 -1.15 -27.04
CA GLU A 216 -5.13 -1.00 -26.87
C GLU A 216 -5.63 -1.52 -25.50
N GLN A 217 -4.91 -2.48 -24.90
CA GLN A 217 -5.27 -3.05 -23.62
C GLN A 217 -5.04 -2.04 -22.47
N PRO A 218 -5.88 -2.05 -21.42
CA PRO A 218 -5.66 -1.20 -20.26
C PRO A 218 -4.38 -1.61 -19.53
N PHE A 219 -3.74 -0.67 -18.86
CA PHE A 219 -2.55 -0.95 -18.06
C PHE A 219 -2.81 -0.84 -16.54
N MET A 220 -2.01 -1.59 -15.78
CA MET A 220 -1.76 -1.41 -14.36
C MET A 220 -0.32 -0.95 -14.17
N LEU A 221 -0.14 0.28 -13.72
CA LEU A 221 1.17 0.83 -13.32
C LEU A 221 1.29 0.76 -11.80
N SER A 222 2.23 -0.04 -11.32
CA SER A 222 2.62 -0.10 -9.90
C SER A 222 3.90 0.71 -9.70
N LEU A 223 3.77 1.97 -9.28
CA LEU A 223 4.90 2.83 -8.93
C LEU A 223 5.12 2.75 -7.42
N TRP A 224 6.10 1.96 -7.01
CA TRP A 224 6.45 1.69 -5.62
C TRP A 224 7.72 2.42 -5.25
N TYR A 225 7.56 3.51 -4.53
CA TYR A 225 8.67 4.40 -4.17
C TYR A 225 9.63 3.76 -3.17
N TYR A 226 10.88 4.23 -3.17
CA TYR A 226 11.81 4.08 -2.05
C TYR A 226 11.60 5.18 -0.99
N ASN A 227 11.01 6.33 -1.39
CA ASN A 227 10.62 7.39 -0.46
C ASN A 227 9.50 6.90 0.46
N VAL A 228 9.51 7.24 1.75
CA VAL A 228 10.43 8.14 2.45
C VAL A 228 11.37 7.36 3.38
N HIS A 229 11.76 6.14 2.99
CA HIS A 229 12.62 5.26 3.77
C HIS A 229 14.02 5.88 3.97
N GLY A 230 14.66 5.57 5.10
CA GLY A 230 16.06 5.95 5.31
C GLY A 230 17.05 5.29 4.30
N PRO A 231 18.23 5.91 4.09
CA PRO A 231 18.71 7.11 4.76
C PRO A 231 17.90 8.34 4.39
N HIS A 232 17.58 9.20 5.39
CA HIS A 232 16.82 10.40 5.12
C HIS A 232 17.75 11.45 4.49
N ILE A 233 17.67 11.53 3.17
CA ILE A 233 18.42 12.46 2.32
C ILE A 233 17.42 13.11 1.39
N GLY A 234 17.04 14.33 1.70
CA GLY A 234 16.07 15.11 0.95
C GLY A 234 16.66 15.72 -0.32
N ARG A 235 15.81 16.04 -1.30
CA ARG A 235 16.24 16.78 -2.47
C ARG A 235 16.61 18.21 -2.06
N THR A 236 17.77 18.68 -2.49
CA THR A 236 18.44 19.87 -1.97
C THR A 236 17.56 21.11 -1.99
N ASP A 237 16.82 21.36 -3.07
CA ASP A 237 15.91 22.50 -3.23
C ASP A 237 14.82 22.55 -2.14
N TRP A 238 14.23 21.37 -1.82
CA TRP A 238 13.25 21.25 -0.77
C TRP A 238 13.87 21.34 0.64
N VAL A 239 15.07 20.78 0.84
CA VAL A 239 15.79 20.88 2.12
C VAL A 239 16.06 22.36 2.44
N GLU A 240 16.55 23.13 1.47
CA GLU A 240 16.80 24.56 1.63
C GLU A 240 15.53 25.36 1.91
N ARG A 241 14.43 25.01 1.26
CA ARG A 241 13.12 25.61 1.51
C ARG A 241 12.66 25.34 2.94
N TYR A 242 12.67 24.09 3.39
CA TYR A 242 12.27 23.74 4.75
C TYR A 242 13.17 24.34 5.82
N LYS A 243 14.47 24.48 5.55
CA LYS A 243 15.38 25.22 6.45
C LYS A 243 14.99 26.70 6.60
N LYS A 244 14.60 27.36 5.52
CA LYS A 244 14.09 28.76 5.57
C LYS A 244 12.76 28.86 6.34
N GLU A 245 11.98 27.80 6.36
CA GLU A 245 10.72 27.67 7.12
C GLU A 245 10.95 27.23 8.58
N GLY A 246 12.20 27.02 9.01
CA GLY A 246 12.58 26.74 10.40
C GLY A 246 12.78 25.27 10.75
N LEU A 247 12.67 24.34 9.80
CA LEU A 247 13.02 22.95 10.02
C LEU A 247 14.54 22.77 9.95
N THR A 248 15.08 21.83 10.74
CA THR A 248 16.53 21.58 10.77
C THR A 248 16.84 20.07 10.78
N GLY A 249 18.09 19.73 10.41
CA GLY A 249 18.60 18.37 10.49
C GLY A 249 17.72 17.35 9.77
N LYS A 250 17.47 16.22 10.41
CA LYS A 250 16.70 15.12 9.84
C LYS A 250 15.23 15.46 9.53
N ASP A 251 14.65 16.42 10.25
CA ASP A 251 13.28 16.86 10.01
C ASP A 251 13.15 17.58 8.66
N ALA A 252 14.13 18.42 8.31
CA ALA A 252 14.16 19.08 7.00
C ALA A 252 14.41 18.09 5.86
N GLU A 253 15.33 17.14 6.08
CA GLU A 253 15.61 16.06 5.10
C GLU A 253 14.37 15.22 4.83
N TYR A 254 13.68 14.74 5.88
CA TYR A 254 12.48 13.94 5.75
C TYR A 254 11.34 14.69 5.06
N ALA A 255 11.08 15.93 5.50
CA ALA A 255 10.04 16.75 4.88
C ALA A 255 10.33 17.02 3.39
N ALA A 256 11.60 17.21 3.03
CA ALA A 256 12.02 17.36 1.64
C ALA A 256 11.78 16.08 0.81
N MET A 257 12.00 14.89 1.39
CA MET A 257 11.68 13.61 0.74
C MET A 257 10.17 13.47 0.50
N VAL A 258 9.36 13.88 1.47
CA VAL A 258 7.88 13.90 1.34
C VAL A 258 7.45 14.80 0.20
N SER A 259 7.99 16.02 0.11
CA SER A 259 7.61 16.96 -0.95
C SER A 259 8.10 16.56 -2.33
N ALA A 260 9.29 15.95 -2.44
CA ALA A 260 9.78 15.40 -3.70
C ALA A 260 8.88 14.25 -4.20
N MET A 261 8.38 13.40 -3.28
CA MET A 261 7.42 12.35 -3.61
C MET A 261 6.05 12.94 -4.01
N ASP A 262 5.58 13.98 -3.34
CA ASP A 262 4.35 14.68 -3.73
C ASP A 262 4.44 15.27 -5.15
N GLU A 263 5.58 15.87 -5.51
CA GLU A 263 5.81 16.35 -6.88
C GLU A 263 5.73 15.21 -7.90
N SER A 264 6.25 14.04 -7.55
CA SER A 264 6.13 12.84 -8.40
C SER A 264 4.67 12.46 -8.65
N VAL A 265 3.83 12.47 -7.60
CA VAL A 265 2.38 12.26 -7.74
C VAL A 265 1.76 13.26 -8.71
N GLY A 266 2.17 14.53 -8.62
CA GLY A 266 1.72 15.60 -9.53
C GLY A 266 2.15 15.35 -10.98
N LYS A 267 3.41 14.97 -11.21
CA LYS A 267 3.95 14.66 -12.54
C LYS A 267 3.23 13.47 -13.18
N VAL A 268 3.01 12.39 -12.44
CA VAL A 268 2.27 11.20 -12.93
C VAL A 268 0.84 11.57 -13.32
N ARG A 269 0.13 12.33 -12.49
CA ARG A 269 -1.23 12.79 -12.81
C ARG A 269 -1.26 13.67 -14.06
N LYS A 270 -0.31 14.59 -14.16
CA LYS A 270 -0.15 15.46 -15.34
C LYS A 270 0.16 14.66 -16.63
N ALA A 271 0.93 13.58 -16.54
CA ALA A 271 1.18 12.69 -17.68
C ALA A 271 -0.12 12.01 -18.15
N LEU A 272 -0.97 11.55 -17.23
CA LEU A 272 -2.29 10.99 -17.55
C LEU A 272 -3.20 12.01 -18.24
N ASP A 273 -3.22 13.24 -17.74
CA ASP A 273 -3.98 14.36 -18.34
C ASP A 273 -3.48 14.68 -19.75
N LYS A 274 -2.16 14.82 -19.92
CA LYS A 274 -1.52 15.11 -21.21
C LYS A 274 -1.79 14.01 -22.25
N LYS A 275 -1.80 12.73 -21.83
CA LYS A 275 -2.17 11.59 -22.68
C LYS A 275 -3.67 11.54 -22.99
N GLY A 276 -4.50 12.29 -22.27
CA GLY A 276 -5.96 12.31 -22.44
C GLY A 276 -6.70 11.13 -21.79
N ILE A 277 -6.04 10.36 -20.91
CA ILE A 277 -6.59 9.15 -20.29
C ILE A 277 -6.96 9.30 -18.79
N ALA A 278 -6.74 10.46 -18.20
CA ALA A 278 -7.00 10.68 -16.77
C ALA A 278 -8.45 10.34 -16.36
N LYS A 279 -9.43 10.63 -17.21
CA LYS A 279 -10.85 10.32 -16.95
C LYS A 279 -11.17 8.82 -16.98
N ASN A 280 -10.31 8.00 -17.58
CA ASN A 280 -10.42 6.55 -17.63
C ASN A 280 -9.25 5.87 -16.87
N THR A 281 -8.77 6.51 -15.80
CA THR A 281 -7.68 5.97 -14.97
C THR A 281 -8.05 6.07 -13.49
N VAL A 282 -7.93 4.94 -12.80
CA VAL A 282 -8.01 4.87 -11.32
C VAL A 282 -6.64 5.18 -10.75
N VAL A 283 -6.54 6.16 -9.84
CA VAL A 283 -5.30 6.48 -9.12
C VAL A 283 -5.48 6.13 -7.65
N ILE A 284 -4.57 5.31 -7.14
CA ILE A 284 -4.54 4.82 -5.76
C ILE A 284 -3.24 5.28 -5.12
N LEU A 285 -3.31 5.89 -3.94
CA LEU A 285 -2.15 6.21 -3.11
C LEU A 285 -2.29 5.50 -1.77
N LEU A 286 -1.25 4.76 -1.37
CA LEU A 286 -1.21 3.99 -0.13
C LEU A 286 0.24 3.89 0.37
N SER A 287 0.45 3.73 1.69
CA SER A 287 1.77 3.44 2.28
C SER A 287 1.88 1.99 2.74
N ASP A 288 3.12 1.49 2.87
CA ASP A 288 3.39 0.13 3.34
C ASP A 288 3.47 0.01 4.87
N GLN A 289 3.65 1.12 5.58
CA GLN A 289 3.59 1.21 7.05
C GLN A 289 3.58 2.68 7.52
N GLY A 290 3.46 2.87 8.83
CA GLY A 290 3.46 4.20 9.43
C GLY A 290 4.81 4.91 9.36
N GLY A 291 4.78 6.22 9.63
CA GLY A 291 5.92 7.12 9.49
C GLY A 291 7.03 6.86 10.50
N TYR A 292 8.22 7.29 10.12
CA TYR A 292 9.44 7.15 10.91
C TYR A 292 9.55 8.18 12.03
N PHE A 293 9.00 9.38 11.80
CA PHE A 293 9.00 10.49 12.77
C PHE A 293 7.69 10.55 13.56
N SER A 294 7.30 11.72 14.01
CA SER A 294 6.08 11.89 14.78
C SER A 294 4.82 11.62 13.96
N ASN A 295 4.02 10.68 14.41
CA ASN A 295 2.70 10.39 13.84
C ASN A 295 1.55 11.06 14.64
N ALA A 296 1.86 12.05 15.48
CA ALA A 296 0.84 12.72 16.29
C ALA A 296 -0.36 13.16 15.45
N PRO A 297 -1.59 13.02 15.98
CA PRO A 297 -1.94 12.61 17.34
C PRO A 297 -1.95 11.09 17.59
N LEU A 298 -1.58 10.28 16.61
CA LEU A 298 -1.55 8.81 16.71
C LEU A 298 -0.34 8.34 17.53
N SER A 299 -0.51 7.26 18.29
CA SER A 299 0.57 6.63 19.05
C SER A 299 1.44 5.74 18.18
N GLY A 300 2.73 5.64 18.49
CA GLY A 300 3.66 4.74 17.81
C GLY A 300 4.07 5.20 16.41
N GLY A 301 4.67 4.30 15.67
CA GLY A 301 5.23 4.55 14.34
C GLY A 301 6.01 3.34 13.84
N LYS A 302 6.87 3.55 12.84
CA LYS A 302 7.74 2.50 12.29
C LYS A 302 8.67 1.88 13.34
N THR A 303 9.13 2.68 14.30
CA THR A 303 10.12 2.31 15.31
C THR A 303 9.63 2.61 16.71
N GLY A 304 10.38 2.18 17.74
CA GLY A 304 10.08 2.51 19.13
C GLY A 304 9.15 1.54 19.86
N GLY A 305 8.94 0.33 19.31
CA GLY A 305 8.26 -0.77 20.02
C GLY A 305 6.74 -0.70 20.03
N ASN A 306 6.12 0.37 19.52
CA ASN A 306 4.67 0.52 19.38
C ASN A 306 4.23 0.56 17.90
N THR A 307 4.64 -0.43 17.14
CA THR A 307 4.40 -0.48 15.68
C THR A 307 3.00 -1.00 15.34
N LEU A 308 2.36 -1.80 16.20
CA LEU A 308 0.93 -2.13 16.08
C LEU A 308 0.01 -1.01 16.59
N GLY A 309 0.56 0.07 17.17
CA GLY A 309 -0.18 1.29 17.48
C GLY A 309 -0.76 1.97 16.24
N GLU A 310 -1.68 2.90 16.43
CA GLU A 310 -2.33 3.61 15.32
C GLU A 310 -1.30 4.26 14.38
N GLY A 311 -0.24 4.90 14.91
CA GLY A 311 0.78 5.56 14.10
C GLY A 311 1.69 4.61 13.31
N GLY A 312 1.80 3.34 13.72
CA GLY A 312 2.58 2.34 12.99
C GLY A 312 1.78 1.56 11.95
N ALA A 313 0.50 1.30 12.24
CA ALA A 313 -0.36 0.47 11.38
C ALA A 313 -1.30 1.26 10.48
N ARG A 314 -1.70 2.48 10.88
CA ARG A 314 -2.60 3.36 10.12
C ARG A 314 -1.81 4.22 9.14
N VAL A 315 -2.28 4.30 7.91
CA VAL A 315 -1.57 4.92 6.79
C VAL A 315 -2.47 5.83 5.96
N PRO A 316 -1.91 6.76 5.16
CA PRO A 316 -2.67 7.47 4.14
C PRO A 316 -3.21 6.47 3.10
N PHE A 317 -4.47 6.62 2.72
CA PHE A 317 -5.08 5.82 1.65
C PHE A 317 -6.12 6.66 0.92
N ILE A 318 -5.88 6.89 -0.37
CA ILE A 318 -6.75 7.67 -1.24
C ILE A 318 -7.00 6.88 -2.53
N ILE A 319 -8.24 6.85 -3.00
CA ILE A 319 -8.61 6.29 -4.30
C ILE A 319 -9.38 7.36 -5.08
N SER A 320 -8.86 7.74 -6.24
CA SER A 320 -9.58 8.53 -7.23
C SER A 320 -10.02 7.62 -8.37
N TYR A 321 -11.32 7.40 -8.52
CA TYR A 321 -11.91 6.61 -9.60
C TYR A 321 -12.96 7.46 -10.29
N PRO A 322 -12.61 8.16 -11.38
CA PRO A 322 -13.52 9.05 -12.10
C PRO A 322 -14.81 8.34 -12.50
N GLY A 323 -15.95 9.00 -12.26
CA GLY A 323 -17.28 8.43 -12.52
C GLY A 323 -17.78 7.41 -11.49
N VAL A 324 -16.96 7.00 -10.50
CA VAL A 324 -17.34 6.05 -9.46
C VAL A 324 -17.22 6.67 -8.06
N THR A 325 -16.06 7.26 -7.72
CA THR A 325 -15.89 7.94 -6.43
C THR A 325 -16.51 9.33 -6.44
N MET A 326 -17.19 9.68 -5.35
CA MET A 326 -17.60 11.07 -5.10
C MET A 326 -16.37 11.86 -4.63
N PRO A 327 -16.01 12.96 -5.31
CA PRO A 327 -14.86 13.78 -4.95
C PRO A 327 -14.95 14.34 -3.52
N GLY A 328 -13.82 14.38 -2.82
CA GLY A 328 -13.68 15.01 -1.51
C GLY A 328 -14.26 14.23 -0.32
N ILE A 329 -14.89 13.08 -0.55
CA ILE A 329 -15.47 12.26 0.51
C ILE A 329 -14.36 11.62 1.35
N SER A 330 -14.58 11.57 2.66
CA SER A 330 -13.78 10.81 3.61
C SER A 330 -14.61 9.75 4.32
N CYS A 331 -14.00 8.59 4.59
CA CYS A 331 -14.65 7.41 5.17
C CYS A 331 -13.91 6.95 6.42
N ASP A 332 -14.66 6.71 7.51
CA ASP A 332 -14.13 6.23 8.79
C ASP A 332 -14.34 4.72 9.01
N VAL A 333 -14.83 4.00 8.00
CA VAL A 333 -14.91 2.54 8.06
C VAL A 333 -13.49 1.97 8.03
N PRO A 334 -13.09 1.13 9.01
CA PRO A 334 -11.78 0.51 9.01
C PRO A 334 -11.59 -0.41 7.82
N VAL A 335 -10.53 -0.18 7.05
CA VAL A 335 -10.13 -0.98 5.89
C VAL A 335 -8.65 -1.37 6.01
N GLN A 336 -8.21 -2.34 5.21
CA GLN A 336 -6.84 -2.87 5.29
C GLN A 336 -6.22 -3.02 3.91
N SER A 337 -4.90 -2.94 3.80
CA SER A 337 -4.16 -3.04 2.52
C SER A 337 -4.50 -4.29 1.70
N ILE A 338 -4.84 -5.41 2.35
CA ILE A 338 -5.30 -6.63 1.68
C ILE A 338 -6.59 -6.45 0.87
N ASP A 339 -7.34 -5.37 1.11
CA ASP A 339 -8.59 -5.04 0.40
C ASP A 339 -8.32 -4.50 -1.02
N VAL A 340 -7.10 -4.06 -1.29
CA VAL A 340 -6.70 -3.54 -2.60
C VAL A 340 -6.79 -4.65 -3.66
N PHE A 341 -6.27 -5.84 -3.37
CA PHE A 341 -6.32 -6.96 -4.31
C PHE A 341 -7.75 -7.26 -4.84
N PRO A 342 -8.76 -7.58 -3.99
CA PRO A 342 -10.12 -7.83 -4.48
C PRO A 342 -10.78 -6.60 -5.08
N THR A 343 -10.38 -5.38 -4.70
CA THR A 343 -10.86 -4.14 -5.31
C THR A 343 -10.36 -4.02 -6.74
N LEU A 344 -9.08 -4.24 -7.00
CA LEU A 344 -8.49 -4.25 -8.33
C LEU A 344 -9.14 -5.31 -9.23
N VAL A 345 -9.37 -6.51 -8.70
CA VAL A 345 -10.06 -7.60 -9.42
C VAL A 345 -11.50 -7.19 -9.78
N GLU A 346 -12.24 -6.53 -8.87
CA GLU A 346 -13.59 -6.07 -9.15
C GLU A 346 -13.61 -4.93 -10.17
N ILE A 347 -12.66 -3.99 -10.12
CA ILE A 347 -12.49 -2.92 -11.11
C ILE A 347 -12.25 -3.52 -12.50
N ALA A 348 -11.33 -4.50 -12.61
CA ALA A 348 -10.93 -5.08 -13.89
C ALA A 348 -11.98 -6.02 -14.50
N SER A 349 -12.74 -6.73 -13.68
CA SER A 349 -13.69 -7.77 -14.11
C SER A 349 -15.15 -7.32 -14.09
N GLY A 350 -15.48 -6.21 -13.42
CA GLY A 350 -16.86 -5.80 -13.11
C GLY A 350 -17.56 -6.73 -12.10
N LYS A 351 -16.84 -7.69 -11.50
CA LYS A 351 -17.42 -8.70 -10.61
C LYS A 351 -16.60 -8.89 -9.35
N LYS A 352 -17.26 -9.11 -8.22
CA LYS A 352 -16.60 -9.44 -6.96
C LYS A 352 -15.77 -10.70 -7.10
N SER A 353 -14.55 -10.68 -6.53
CA SER A 353 -13.72 -11.87 -6.44
C SER A 353 -14.43 -12.99 -5.66
N LYS A 354 -14.43 -14.19 -6.22
CA LYS A 354 -14.95 -15.40 -5.57
C LYS A 354 -13.85 -16.23 -4.90
N ASN A 355 -12.60 -15.75 -4.90
CA ASN A 355 -11.48 -16.47 -4.30
C ASN A 355 -11.62 -16.47 -2.77
N LYS A 356 -11.81 -17.68 -2.21
CA LYS A 356 -11.96 -17.89 -0.76
C LYS A 356 -10.62 -17.85 0.00
N ASN A 357 -9.51 -17.90 -0.71
CA ASN A 357 -8.16 -17.92 -0.11
C ASN A 357 -7.63 -16.52 0.23
N ILE A 358 -8.31 -15.45 -0.16
CA ILE A 358 -7.97 -14.07 0.21
C ILE A 358 -8.79 -13.63 1.42
N GLN A 359 -8.17 -12.84 2.31
CA GLN A 359 -8.84 -12.27 3.49
C GLN A 359 -9.38 -10.87 3.22
N GLY A 360 -8.84 -10.19 2.20
CA GLY A 360 -9.30 -8.88 1.76
C GLY A 360 -10.74 -8.87 1.25
N LYS A 361 -11.39 -7.71 1.30
CA LYS A 361 -12.72 -7.45 0.76
C LYS A 361 -12.68 -6.27 -0.18
N SER A 362 -13.37 -6.36 -1.31
CA SER A 362 -13.43 -5.24 -2.26
C SER A 362 -14.04 -3.99 -1.61
N LEU A 363 -13.37 -2.86 -1.83
CA LEU A 363 -13.79 -1.54 -1.37
C LEU A 363 -14.80 -0.88 -2.31
N MET A 364 -15.13 -1.50 -3.44
CA MET A 364 -16.10 -0.96 -4.41
C MET A 364 -17.43 -0.54 -3.79
N PRO A 365 -18.03 -1.27 -2.82
CA PRO A 365 -19.23 -0.79 -2.15
C PRO A 365 -19.03 0.56 -1.46
N LEU A 366 -17.93 0.78 -0.75
CA LEU A 366 -17.63 2.07 -0.11
C LEU A 366 -17.43 3.19 -1.13
N LEU A 367 -16.67 2.92 -2.20
CA LEU A 367 -16.43 3.88 -3.28
C LEU A 367 -17.72 4.31 -3.99
N GLN A 368 -18.73 3.43 -4.01
CA GLN A 368 -20.06 3.68 -4.59
C GLN A 368 -21.09 4.21 -3.56
N GLY A 369 -20.68 4.52 -2.33
CA GLY A 369 -21.57 4.98 -1.28
C GLY A 369 -22.57 3.91 -0.79
N LYS A 370 -22.24 2.61 -0.98
CA LYS A 370 -23.06 1.47 -0.57
C LYS A 370 -22.61 0.91 0.77
N GLU A 371 -23.46 0.10 1.39
CA GLU A 371 -23.16 -0.58 2.64
C GLU A 371 -21.94 -1.51 2.50
N PHE A 372 -21.05 -1.44 3.50
CA PHE A 372 -19.88 -2.30 3.63
C PHE A 372 -20.01 -3.16 4.89
N LYS A 373 -19.99 -4.48 4.73
CA LYS A 373 -20.14 -5.40 5.85
C LYS A 373 -18.96 -5.29 6.81
N LYS A 374 -19.25 -4.88 8.05
CA LYS A 374 -18.26 -4.84 9.14
C LYS A 374 -17.56 -6.18 9.31
N ARG A 375 -16.25 -6.13 9.61
CA ARG A 375 -15.43 -7.30 9.88
C ARG A 375 -14.35 -6.99 10.90
N ASN A 376 -13.71 -8.02 11.43
CA ASN A 376 -12.48 -7.86 12.18
C ASN A 376 -11.32 -7.62 11.21
N LEU A 377 -10.39 -6.75 11.59
CA LEU A 377 -9.07 -6.63 10.98
C LEU A 377 -8.06 -7.23 11.96
N PHE A 378 -7.13 -8.02 11.45
CA PHE A 378 -6.10 -8.65 12.25
C PHE A 378 -4.73 -8.16 11.84
N PHE A 379 -3.83 -8.08 12.81
CA PHE A 379 -2.46 -7.60 12.64
C PHE A 379 -1.50 -8.57 13.29
N PHE A 380 -0.33 -8.72 12.68
CA PHE A 380 0.69 -9.64 13.16
C PHE A 380 2.06 -8.97 13.22
N ARG A 381 2.82 -9.28 14.27
CA ARG A 381 4.21 -8.86 14.41
C ARG A 381 5.01 -9.93 15.16
N SER A 382 6.11 -10.42 14.57
CA SER A 382 6.90 -11.50 15.16
C SER A 382 7.98 -11.02 16.12
N TYR A 383 8.23 -9.73 16.21
CA TYR A 383 9.36 -9.15 16.92
C TYR A 383 8.94 -7.92 17.74
N GLU A 384 9.81 -7.52 18.68
CA GLU A 384 9.48 -6.60 19.77
C GLU A 384 8.43 -7.21 20.72
N ASP A 385 7.88 -6.47 21.68
CA ASP A 385 6.90 -7.04 22.63
C ASP A 385 5.49 -7.17 22.04
N GLN A 386 5.10 -6.31 21.09
CA GLN A 386 3.80 -6.42 20.41
C GLN A 386 3.75 -7.67 19.53
N TYR A 387 2.67 -8.44 19.63
CA TYR A 387 2.53 -9.72 18.92
C TYR A 387 1.42 -9.71 17.89
N THR A 388 0.18 -9.58 18.34
CA THR A 388 -0.99 -9.57 17.47
C THR A 388 -1.93 -8.45 17.91
N ALA A 389 -2.77 -8.01 16.97
CA ALA A 389 -3.87 -7.11 17.31
C ALA A 389 -5.12 -7.47 16.53
N ILE A 390 -6.27 -7.09 17.07
CA ILE A 390 -7.57 -7.17 16.43
C ILE A 390 -8.26 -5.81 16.50
N MET A 391 -8.85 -5.37 15.38
CA MET A 391 -9.77 -4.24 15.35
C MET A 391 -11.17 -4.72 15.00
N ASN A 392 -12.16 -4.32 15.79
CA ASN A 392 -13.58 -4.59 15.59
C ASN A 392 -14.36 -3.27 15.69
N GLY A 393 -14.64 -2.66 14.55
CA GLY A 393 -15.24 -1.34 14.49
C GLY A 393 -14.36 -0.27 15.14
N ASP A 394 -14.79 0.29 16.26
CA ASP A 394 -14.07 1.34 16.99
C ASP A 394 -13.12 0.78 18.07
N TRP A 395 -13.22 -0.51 18.34
CA TRP A 395 -12.41 -1.17 19.35
C TRP A 395 -11.16 -1.79 18.76
N LYS A 396 -10.02 -1.61 19.45
CA LYS A 396 -8.74 -2.23 19.13
C LYS A 396 -8.15 -2.90 20.36
N MET A 397 -7.75 -4.16 20.23
CA MET A 397 -7.02 -4.90 21.25
C MET A 397 -5.65 -5.26 20.70
N VAL A 398 -4.62 -5.01 21.51
CA VAL A 398 -3.24 -5.42 21.24
C VAL A 398 -2.84 -6.48 22.26
N LYS A 399 -2.32 -7.60 21.78
CA LYS A 399 -1.71 -8.66 22.58
C LYS A 399 -0.20 -8.57 22.47
N TYR A 400 0.49 -8.77 23.57
CA TYR A 400 1.94 -8.72 23.67
C TYR A 400 2.53 -10.11 23.89
N HIS A 401 3.79 -10.32 23.52
CA HIS A 401 4.51 -11.57 23.79
C HIS A 401 4.63 -11.86 25.28
N SER A 402 4.70 -10.83 26.12
CA SER A 402 4.63 -10.91 27.59
C SER A 402 3.30 -11.46 28.14
N GLY A 403 2.29 -11.66 27.28
CA GLY A 403 0.95 -12.09 27.68
C GLY A 403 0.01 -10.94 28.07
N ARG A 404 0.52 -9.71 28.16
CA ARG A 404 -0.29 -8.52 28.39
C ARG A 404 -1.27 -8.30 27.23
N HIS A 405 -2.42 -7.69 27.54
CA HIS A 405 -3.39 -7.21 26.56
C HIS A 405 -3.77 -5.78 26.90
N ASP A 406 -3.87 -4.93 25.89
CA ASP A 406 -4.39 -3.58 26.01
C ASP A 406 -5.63 -3.44 25.12
N LEU A 407 -6.62 -2.66 25.58
CA LEU A 407 -7.87 -2.43 24.87
C LEU A 407 -8.13 -0.92 24.75
N PHE A 408 -8.43 -0.44 23.54
CA PHE A 408 -8.67 0.96 23.24
C PHE A 408 -9.95 1.16 22.47
N ASN A 409 -10.61 2.30 22.66
CA ASN A 409 -11.65 2.81 21.77
C ASN A 409 -11.05 3.89 20.87
N ILE A 410 -10.69 3.53 19.65
CA ILE A 410 -9.97 4.40 18.71
C ILE A 410 -10.80 5.61 18.26
N LYS A 411 -12.12 5.54 18.31
CA LYS A 411 -12.98 6.68 17.98
C LYS A 411 -12.86 7.79 19.02
N GLU A 412 -12.78 7.42 20.30
CA GLU A 412 -12.70 8.35 21.43
C GLU A 412 -11.26 8.71 21.80
N ASP A 413 -10.32 7.78 21.55
CA ASP A 413 -8.89 7.88 21.90
C ASP A 413 -8.00 7.30 20.78
N GLN A 414 -7.78 8.08 19.74
CA GLN A 414 -6.91 7.67 18.64
C GLN A 414 -5.41 7.69 19.01
N SER A 415 -5.05 8.25 20.16
CA SER A 415 -3.69 8.24 20.71
C SER A 415 -3.38 7.01 21.55
N GLU A 416 -4.37 6.12 21.78
CA GLU A 416 -4.21 4.90 22.58
C GLU A 416 -3.65 5.17 24.00
N SER A 417 -4.05 6.31 24.59
CA SER A 417 -3.54 6.78 25.87
C SER A 417 -4.25 6.13 27.06
N LYS A 418 -5.48 5.64 26.87
CA LYS A 418 -6.33 5.08 27.94
C LYS A 418 -6.62 3.62 27.69
N ASN A 419 -5.91 2.74 28.40
CA ASN A 419 -6.18 1.29 28.36
C ASN A 419 -7.48 0.95 29.10
N LEU A 420 -8.44 0.40 28.39
CA LEU A 420 -9.80 0.06 28.88
C LEU A 420 -9.95 -1.42 29.24
N ILE A 421 -8.88 -2.21 29.25
CA ILE A 421 -8.92 -3.68 29.42
C ILE A 421 -9.64 -4.13 30.70
N ASN A 422 -9.50 -3.38 31.80
CA ASN A 422 -10.13 -3.66 33.09
C ASN A 422 -11.45 -2.91 33.30
N ILE A 423 -11.82 -2.01 32.38
CA ILE A 423 -13.04 -1.22 32.44
C ILE A 423 -14.11 -1.86 31.55
N GLU A 424 -13.77 -2.19 30.32
CA GLU A 424 -14.66 -2.75 29.30
C GLU A 424 -14.48 -4.29 29.24
N VAL A 425 -14.74 -4.96 30.37
CA VAL A 425 -14.42 -6.38 30.59
C VAL A 425 -15.10 -7.32 29.59
N ASP A 426 -16.37 -7.08 29.26
CA ASP A 426 -17.10 -7.94 28.33
C ASP A 426 -16.63 -7.76 26.89
N GLN A 427 -16.32 -6.53 26.48
CA GLN A 427 -15.71 -6.24 25.20
C GLN A 427 -14.31 -6.88 25.09
N ALA A 428 -13.51 -6.79 26.16
CA ALA A 428 -12.21 -7.41 26.24
C ALA A 428 -12.27 -8.94 26.07
N LYS A 429 -13.16 -9.62 26.81
CA LYS A 429 -13.38 -11.07 26.70
C LYS A 429 -13.78 -11.48 25.29
N LYS A 430 -14.69 -10.74 24.67
CA LYS A 430 -15.17 -10.99 23.30
C LYS A 430 -14.03 -10.88 22.28
N MET A 431 -13.25 -9.80 22.34
CA MET A 431 -12.15 -9.55 21.39
C MET A 431 -11.00 -10.55 21.60
N LYS A 432 -10.66 -10.87 22.85
CA LYS A 432 -9.65 -11.90 23.17
C LYS A 432 -10.01 -13.24 22.55
N LYS A 433 -11.24 -13.71 22.71
CA LYS A 433 -11.73 -14.96 22.09
C LYS A 433 -11.63 -14.94 20.56
N GLN A 434 -11.93 -13.79 19.94
CA GLN A 434 -11.85 -13.65 18.47
C GLN A 434 -10.39 -13.65 17.99
N LEU A 435 -9.49 -13.01 18.74
CA LEU A 435 -8.06 -12.95 18.43
C LEU A 435 -7.42 -14.34 18.56
N GLU A 436 -7.68 -15.05 19.67
CA GLU A 436 -7.19 -16.41 19.90
C GLU A 436 -7.68 -17.40 18.85
N LYS A 437 -8.92 -17.25 18.39
CA LYS A 437 -9.44 -18.07 17.28
C LYS A 437 -8.66 -17.81 15.99
N TRP A 438 -8.44 -16.54 15.65
CA TRP A 438 -7.69 -16.17 14.45
C TRP A 438 -6.23 -16.63 14.53
N GLU A 439 -5.57 -16.51 15.69
CA GLU A 439 -4.21 -17.00 15.91
C GLU A 439 -4.08 -18.50 15.61
N LYS A 440 -5.02 -19.32 16.09
CA LYS A 440 -5.06 -20.77 15.80
C LYS A 440 -5.25 -21.09 14.33
N GLU A 441 -5.96 -20.24 13.59
CA GLU A 441 -6.27 -20.48 12.17
C GLU A 441 -5.21 -19.90 11.22
N ALA A 442 -4.52 -18.84 11.61
CA ALA A 442 -3.67 -18.05 10.74
C ALA A 442 -2.18 -18.19 11.02
N VAL A 443 -1.81 -18.35 12.29
CA VAL A 443 -0.41 -18.42 12.71
C VAL A 443 0.03 -19.90 12.66
N PRO A 444 1.01 -20.25 11.80
CA PRO A 444 1.51 -21.62 11.74
C PRO A 444 2.14 -22.07 13.07
N GLU A 445 1.97 -23.33 13.43
CA GLU A 445 2.74 -23.97 14.49
C GLU A 445 4.14 -24.34 13.96
N PHE A 446 5.20 -24.16 14.78
CA PHE A 446 6.60 -24.45 14.44
C PHE A 446 7.23 -25.40 15.42
#